data_7f83cdfa15dd219be314dcc5fe1b8035
#
_entry.id   7f83cdfa15dd219be314dcc5fe1b8035
#
_cell.length_a   1.000
_cell.length_b   1.000
_cell.length_c   1.000
_cell.angle_alpha   90.00
_cell.angle_beta   90.00
_cell.angle_gamma   90.00
#
_symmetry.space_group_name_H-M   'P 1'
#
loop_
_entity.id
_entity.type
_entity.pdbx_description
1 polymer ?
#
loop_
_entity_poly.entity_id
_entity_poly.type
_entity_poly.pdbx_seq_one_letter_code
_entity_poly.pdbx_strand_id
1 'polypeptide(L)'
;MSLQAHRITAVHHGGDPALTDVSLTIPAGSITGLTGASGSGKTTLARVLAGLHTPQHGHITLDDRPLSVAAPGTVAMLFQSPRNAVTARWTLGRIIAEPLRARRGRADTVHATAQRVGLTDDLLARRPHQVSDGQLQRACLARALVQRPRYLICDEMTAMLDPATTAALTTVITEETRSGLGVLAISHHHGLLEVWADHVIAWA
;
A
#
# COMPACT_ATOMS: atom_id res chain seq x y z
N MET A 1 6.37 -6.50 16.98
CA MET A 1 6.12 -7.02 15.63
C MET A 1 6.52 -5.95 14.63
N SER A 2 7.22 -6.31 13.54
CA SER A 2 7.68 -5.36 12.53
C SER A 2 7.90 -6.04 11.17
N LEU A 3 7.81 -5.24 10.09
CA LEU A 3 8.30 -5.56 8.76
C LEU A 3 9.66 -4.86 8.59
N GLN A 4 10.71 -5.60 8.24
CA GLN A 4 12.07 -5.06 8.20
C GLN A 4 12.75 -5.38 6.88
N ALA A 5 13.40 -4.36 6.32
CA ALA A 5 14.37 -4.48 5.24
C ALA A 5 15.78 -4.49 5.85
N HIS A 6 16.59 -5.48 5.49
CA HIS A 6 17.95 -5.64 5.99
C HIS A 6 18.96 -5.50 4.85
N ARG A 7 19.72 -4.39 4.84
CA ARG A 7 20.82 -4.13 3.91
C ARG A 7 20.47 -4.38 2.45
N ILE A 8 19.34 -3.83 2.02
CA ILE A 8 18.80 -4.03 0.67
C ILE A 8 19.67 -3.31 -0.35
N THR A 9 20.14 -4.07 -1.35
CA THR A 9 20.69 -3.52 -2.59
C THR A 9 19.80 -3.99 -3.74
N ALA A 10 19.30 -3.04 -4.53
CA ALA A 10 18.40 -3.30 -5.65
C ALA A 10 18.75 -2.40 -6.85
N VAL A 11 18.53 -2.89 -8.08
CA VAL A 11 18.74 -2.13 -9.31
C VAL A 11 17.42 -1.92 -10.04
N HIS A 12 17.38 -0.90 -10.89
CA HIS A 12 16.32 -0.71 -11.86
C HIS A 12 16.42 -1.74 -13.00
N HIS A 13 15.36 -1.88 -13.81
CA HIS A 13 15.37 -2.74 -15.00
C HIS A 13 16.48 -2.41 -16.01
N GLY A 14 17.15 -1.27 -15.91
CA GLY A 14 18.29 -0.84 -16.73
C GLY A 14 19.67 -1.16 -16.16
N GLY A 15 19.74 -1.76 -14.96
CA GLY A 15 21.02 -2.12 -14.33
C GLY A 15 21.62 -1.03 -13.42
N ASP A 16 21.06 0.19 -13.40
CA ASP A 16 21.52 1.26 -12.53
C ASP A 16 21.10 1.00 -11.06
N PRO A 17 21.99 1.27 -10.07
CA PRO A 17 21.66 1.13 -8.66
C PRO A 17 20.45 2.00 -8.27
N ALA A 18 19.41 1.36 -7.73
CA ALA A 18 18.23 2.04 -7.19
C ALA A 18 18.30 2.16 -5.67
N LEU A 19 18.90 1.17 -5.01
CA LEU A 19 19.09 1.09 -3.57
C LEU A 19 20.48 0.50 -3.29
N THR A 20 21.19 1.05 -2.31
CA THR A 20 22.49 0.54 -1.88
C THR A 20 22.53 0.45 -0.36
N ASP A 21 22.63 -0.78 0.17
CA ASP A 21 22.79 -1.11 1.59
C ASP A 21 21.73 -0.48 2.52
N VAL A 22 20.48 -0.47 2.08
CA VAL A 22 19.37 0.19 2.75
C VAL A 22 18.73 -0.71 3.80
N SER A 23 18.53 -0.17 5.00
CA SER A 23 17.76 -0.82 6.07
C SER A 23 16.62 0.06 6.54
N LEU A 24 15.44 -0.55 6.76
CA LEU A 24 14.24 0.15 7.23
C LEU A 24 13.40 -0.79 8.09
N THR A 25 12.82 -0.25 9.16
CA THR A 25 11.88 -0.97 10.04
C THR A 25 10.54 -0.26 10.04
N ILE A 26 9.47 -1.03 9.84
CA ILE A 26 8.07 -0.57 9.91
C ILE A 26 7.42 -1.29 11.09
N PRO A 27 7.12 -0.61 12.21
CA PRO A 27 6.44 -1.21 13.36
C PRO A 27 5.00 -1.57 13.03
N ALA A 28 4.46 -2.60 13.67
CA ALA A 28 3.04 -2.90 13.65
C ALA A 28 2.26 -1.82 14.43
N GLY A 29 1.05 -1.46 13.97
CA GLY A 29 0.20 -0.48 14.62
C GLY A 29 0.73 0.96 14.55
N SER A 30 1.60 1.27 13.59
CA SER A 30 2.21 2.58 13.43
C SER A 30 2.29 2.97 11.95
N ILE A 31 2.30 4.27 11.68
CA ILE A 31 2.48 4.86 10.36
C ILE A 31 3.90 5.44 10.28
N THR A 32 4.74 4.82 9.46
CA THR A 32 6.08 5.33 9.12
C THR A 32 6.00 6.14 7.84
N GLY A 33 6.24 7.44 7.90
CA GLY A 33 6.36 8.32 6.75
C GLY A 33 7.74 8.23 6.10
N LEU A 34 7.81 8.20 4.78
CA LEU A 34 9.05 8.24 4.02
C LEU A 34 8.99 9.37 3.00
N THR A 35 9.87 10.33 3.12
CA THR A 35 9.99 11.48 2.22
C THR A 35 11.38 11.52 1.59
N GLY A 36 11.55 12.19 0.46
CA GLY A 36 12.85 12.31 -0.23
C GLY A 36 12.70 12.69 -1.70
N ALA A 37 13.82 12.96 -2.37
CA ALA A 37 13.85 13.39 -3.77
C ALA A 37 13.19 12.37 -4.72
N SER A 38 12.68 12.85 -5.86
CA SER A 38 12.22 11.96 -6.93
C SER A 38 13.40 11.15 -7.47
N GLY A 39 13.17 9.88 -7.75
CA GLY A 39 14.23 8.98 -8.25
C GLY A 39 15.14 8.40 -7.16
N SER A 40 14.99 8.74 -5.87
CA SER A 40 15.84 8.24 -4.79
C SER A 40 15.60 6.77 -4.40
N GLY A 41 14.82 6.01 -5.14
CA GLY A 41 14.61 4.58 -4.90
C GLY A 41 13.41 4.21 -4.00
N LYS A 42 12.61 5.18 -3.50
CA LYS A 42 11.47 4.92 -2.59
C LYS A 42 10.46 3.91 -3.14
N THR A 43 10.05 4.06 -4.39
CA THR A 43 9.16 3.10 -5.08
C THR A 43 9.81 1.72 -5.22
N THR A 44 11.12 1.65 -5.44
CA THR A 44 11.85 0.37 -5.50
C THR A 44 11.86 -0.30 -4.13
N LEU A 45 12.12 0.46 -3.06
CA LEU A 45 12.03 -0.04 -1.69
C LEU A 45 10.61 -0.52 -1.35
N ALA A 46 9.58 0.26 -1.73
CA ALA A 46 8.18 -0.12 -1.56
C ALA A 46 7.87 -1.48 -2.20
N ARG A 47 8.32 -1.69 -3.44
CA ARG A 47 8.14 -2.95 -4.17
C ARG A 47 8.92 -4.11 -3.55
N VAL A 48 10.13 -3.86 -3.06
CA VAL A 48 10.92 -4.89 -2.36
C VAL A 48 10.23 -5.30 -1.06
N LEU A 49 9.77 -4.34 -0.23
CA LEU A 49 9.02 -4.60 0.99
C LEU A 49 7.68 -5.33 0.75
N ALA A 50 7.02 -5.05 -0.38
CA ALA A 50 5.80 -5.73 -0.78
C ALA A 50 6.04 -7.12 -1.41
N GLY A 51 7.31 -7.55 -1.58
CA GLY A 51 7.66 -8.81 -2.24
C GLY A 51 7.43 -8.81 -3.76
N LEU A 52 7.29 -7.61 -4.37
CA LEU A 52 7.05 -7.43 -5.82
C LEU A 52 8.36 -7.23 -6.61
N HIS A 53 9.47 -7.06 -5.91
CA HIS A 53 10.80 -6.94 -6.50
C HIS A 53 11.81 -7.69 -5.62
N THR A 54 12.61 -8.56 -6.24
CA THR A 54 13.66 -9.31 -5.53
C THR A 54 14.93 -8.47 -5.48
N PRO A 55 15.50 -8.14 -4.31
CA PRO A 55 16.76 -7.43 -4.21
C PRO A 55 17.93 -8.32 -4.63
N GLN A 56 19.05 -7.72 -5.08
CA GLN A 56 20.29 -8.44 -5.36
C GLN A 56 20.99 -8.89 -4.07
N HIS A 57 20.93 -8.02 -3.05
CA HIS A 57 21.51 -8.31 -1.73
C HIS A 57 20.54 -7.88 -0.65
N GLY A 58 20.71 -8.46 0.54
CA GLY A 58 19.84 -8.23 1.68
C GLY A 58 18.59 -9.13 1.66
N HIS A 59 17.72 -8.93 2.62
CA HIS A 59 16.48 -9.73 2.76
C HIS A 59 15.42 -8.95 3.53
N ILE A 60 14.17 -9.40 3.41
CA ILE A 60 13.03 -8.85 4.15
C ILE A 60 12.60 -9.86 5.21
N THR A 61 12.36 -9.37 6.43
CA THR A 61 11.78 -10.17 7.51
C THR A 61 10.44 -9.59 7.97
N LEU A 62 9.57 -10.49 8.38
CA LEU A 62 8.30 -10.21 9.06
C LEU A 62 8.35 -10.92 10.42
N ASP A 63 8.43 -10.14 11.51
CA ASP A 63 8.61 -10.68 12.87
C ASP A 63 9.77 -11.68 12.94
N ASP A 64 10.94 -11.27 12.48
CA ASP A 64 12.19 -12.04 12.45
C ASP A 64 12.16 -13.32 11.59
N ARG A 65 11.09 -13.51 10.80
CA ARG A 65 10.98 -14.61 9.83
C ARG A 65 11.08 -14.08 8.40
N PRO A 66 11.69 -14.80 7.46
CA PRO A 66 11.73 -14.37 6.06
C PRO A 66 10.35 -14.06 5.51
N LEU A 67 10.18 -12.94 4.80
CA LEU A 67 8.90 -12.57 4.17
C LEU A 67 8.41 -13.65 3.19
N SER A 68 9.32 -14.39 2.56
CA SER A 68 8.99 -15.47 1.60
C SER A 68 8.13 -16.59 2.19
N VAL A 69 8.13 -16.78 3.50
CA VAL A 69 7.28 -17.77 4.18
C VAL A 69 5.95 -17.19 4.69
N ALA A 70 5.74 -15.88 4.54
CA ALA A 70 4.49 -15.25 4.93
C ALA A 70 3.34 -15.64 4.00
N ALA A 71 2.13 -15.71 4.53
CA ALA A 71 0.96 -15.99 3.71
C ALA A 71 0.76 -14.87 2.67
N PRO A 72 0.34 -15.17 1.43
CA PRO A 72 0.03 -14.16 0.43
C PRO A 72 -0.93 -13.10 0.98
N GLY A 73 -0.72 -11.81 0.64
CA GLY A 73 -1.54 -10.69 1.13
C GLY A 73 -1.29 -10.28 2.59
N THR A 74 -0.25 -10.82 3.24
CA THR A 74 0.21 -10.33 4.54
C THR A 74 0.76 -8.91 4.44
N VAL A 75 1.42 -8.59 3.34
CA VAL A 75 1.78 -7.22 2.95
C VAL A 75 0.96 -6.85 1.72
N ALA A 76 0.29 -5.70 1.74
CA ALA A 76 -0.44 -5.13 0.62
C ALA A 76 0.20 -3.82 0.17
N MET A 77 0.01 -3.46 -1.10
CA MET A 77 0.56 -2.21 -1.65
C MET A 77 -0.52 -1.40 -2.37
N LEU A 78 -0.55 -0.10 -2.09
CA LEU A 78 -1.25 0.91 -2.87
C LEU A 78 -0.26 1.64 -3.76
N PHE A 79 -0.58 1.71 -5.03
CA PHE A 79 0.26 2.33 -6.05
C PHE A 79 -0.15 3.79 -6.28
N GLN A 80 0.78 4.61 -6.74
CA GLN A 80 0.57 6.00 -7.12
C GLN A 80 -0.57 6.16 -8.14
N SER A 81 -0.60 5.31 -9.18
CA SER A 81 -1.67 5.31 -10.18
C SER A 81 -2.63 4.13 -9.97
N PRO A 82 -3.85 4.36 -9.48
CA PRO A 82 -4.82 3.29 -9.28
C PRO A 82 -5.25 2.65 -10.61
N ARG A 83 -5.24 3.40 -11.72
CA ARG A 83 -5.62 2.89 -13.04
C ARG A 83 -4.66 1.81 -13.54
N ASN A 84 -3.37 1.94 -13.25
CA ASN A 84 -2.34 0.96 -13.62
C ASN A 84 -2.34 -0.28 -12.70
N ALA A 85 -3.02 -0.19 -11.56
CA ALA A 85 -3.07 -1.25 -10.55
C ALA A 85 -4.28 -2.19 -10.69
N VAL A 86 -5.18 -1.94 -11.65
CA VAL A 86 -6.44 -2.67 -11.78
C VAL A 86 -6.72 -3.13 -13.22
N THR A 87 -7.54 -4.17 -13.36
CA THR A 87 -8.02 -4.63 -14.66
C THR A 87 -9.18 -3.74 -15.13
N ALA A 88 -8.96 -2.94 -16.17
CA ALA A 88 -9.89 -1.91 -16.66
C ALA A 88 -11.28 -2.46 -17.08
N ARG A 89 -11.38 -3.76 -17.40
CA ARG A 89 -12.63 -4.41 -17.82
C ARG A 89 -13.48 -4.90 -16.65
N TRP A 90 -12.93 -4.92 -15.43
CA TRP A 90 -13.66 -5.41 -14.25
C TRP A 90 -14.44 -4.29 -13.57
N THR A 91 -15.54 -4.65 -12.91
CA THR A 91 -16.24 -3.74 -12.01
C THR A 91 -15.46 -3.53 -10.72
N LEU A 92 -15.72 -2.42 -9.99
CA LEU A 92 -15.04 -2.16 -8.72
C LEU A 92 -15.27 -3.30 -7.72
N GLY A 93 -16.49 -3.82 -7.62
CA GLY A 93 -16.79 -4.97 -6.77
C GLY A 93 -15.95 -6.20 -7.12
N ARG A 94 -15.72 -6.48 -8.42
CA ARG A 94 -14.86 -7.58 -8.86
C ARG A 94 -13.39 -7.32 -8.54
N ILE A 95 -12.91 -6.07 -8.68
CA ILE A 95 -11.55 -5.66 -8.33
C ILE A 95 -11.30 -5.87 -6.83
N ILE A 96 -12.24 -5.45 -5.98
CA ILE A 96 -12.13 -5.63 -4.53
C ILE A 96 -12.15 -7.11 -4.15
N ALA A 97 -12.98 -7.91 -4.81
CA ALA A 97 -13.13 -9.34 -4.55
C ALA A 97 -11.96 -10.21 -5.06
N GLU A 98 -11.08 -9.66 -5.93
CA GLU A 98 -10.02 -10.43 -6.58
C GLU A 98 -9.15 -11.25 -5.60
N PRO A 99 -8.61 -10.67 -4.51
CA PRO A 99 -7.75 -11.40 -3.60
C PRO A 99 -8.47 -12.51 -2.84
N LEU A 100 -9.78 -12.38 -2.61
CA LEU A 100 -10.58 -13.37 -1.89
C LEU A 100 -10.81 -14.64 -2.71
N ARG A 101 -10.79 -14.54 -4.04
CA ARG A 101 -10.96 -15.71 -4.92
C ARG A 101 -9.84 -16.73 -4.73
N ALA A 102 -8.61 -16.25 -4.52
CA ALA A 102 -7.46 -17.11 -4.23
C ALA A 102 -7.54 -17.77 -2.85
N ARG A 103 -8.34 -17.23 -1.92
CA ARG A 103 -8.43 -17.65 -0.52
C ARG A 103 -9.77 -18.26 -0.12
N ARG A 104 -10.71 -18.48 -1.06
CA ARG A 104 -12.10 -18.89 -0.78
C ARG A 104 -12.78 -18.00 0.27
N GLY A 105 -12.49 -16.68 0.24
CA GLY A 105 -13.05 -15.69 1.16
C GLY A 105 -14.54 -15.41 0.88
N ARG A 106 -15.23 -14.85 1.88
CA ARG A 106 -16.68 -14.58 1.83
C ARG A 106 -16.96 -13.28 1.07
N ALA A 107 -17.97 -13.31 0.21
CA ALA A 107 -18.41 -12.15 -0.58
C ALA A 107 -18.93 -10.99 0.32
N ASP A 108 -19.52 -11.30 1.48
CA ASP A 108 -20.06 -10.30 2.42
C ASP A 108 -18.96 -9.32 2.89
N THR A 109 -17.70 -9.78 2.97
CA THR A 109 -16.56 -8.95 3.34
C THR A 109 -16.29 -7.82 2.32
N VAL A 110 -16.62 -8.04 1.05
CA VAL A 110 -16.42 -7.05 -0.03
C VAL A 110 -17.29 -5.83 0.20
N HIS A 111 -18.60 -6.01 0.44
CA HIS A 111 -19.54 -4.91 0.67
C HIS A 111 -19.21 -4.14 1.95
N ALA A 112 -18.97 -4.84 3.05
CA ALA A 112 -18.60 -4.20 4.31
C ALA A 112 -17.30 -3.37 4.18
N THR A 113 -16.26 -3.90 3.50
CA THR A 113 -15.02 -3.17 3.29
C THR A 113 -15.20 -1.99 2.34
N ALA A 114 -16.02 -2.14 1.29
CA ALA A 114 -16.34 -1.07 0.35
C ALA A 114 -17.06 0.10 1.05
N GLN A 115 -18.04 -0.17 1.88
CA GLN A 115 -18.74 0.85 2.69
C GLN A 115 -17.79 1.60 3.62
N ARG A 116 -16.85 0.91 4.25
CA ARG A 116 -15.84 1.54 5.15
C ARG A 116 -14.95 2.55 4.43
N VAL A 117 -14.65 2.33 3.15
CA VAL A 117 -13.88 3.28 2.33
C VAL A 117 -14.79 4.29 1.61
N GLY A 118 -16.09 4.33 1.90
CA GLY A 118 -17.04 5.27 1.31
C GLY A 118 -17.43 4.95 -0.14
N LEU A 119 -17.47 3.66 -0.53
CA LEU A 119 -18.01 3.21 -1.81
C LEU A 119 -19.43 2.68 -1.62
N THR A 120 -20.34 3.19 -2.44
CA THR A 120 -21.76 2.78 -2.49
C THR A 120 -21.96 1.60 -3.44
N ASP A 121 -23.08 0.90 -3.33
CA ASP A 121 -23.36 -0.29 -4.14
C ASP A 121 -23.44 0.02 -5.64
N ASP A 122 -23.94 1.21 -6.02
CA ASP A 122 -23.96 1.65 -7.42
C ASP A 122 -22.55 1.84 -7.99
N LEU A 123 -21.59 2.29 -7.17
CA LEU A 123 -20.19 2.39 -7.56
C LEU A 123 -19.54 1.02 -7.74
N LEU A 124 -19.93 0.02 -6.95
CA LEU A 124 -19.39 -1.34 -7.08
C LEU A 124 -19.72 -1.98 -8.43
N ALA A 125 -20.82 -1.60 -9.07
CA ALA A 125 -21.20 -2.05 -10.40
C ALA A 125 -20.43 -1.35 -11.54
N ARG A 126 -19.79 -0.20 -11.27
CA ARG A 126 -19.07 0.60 -12.27
C ARG A 126 -17.68 0.02 -12.56
N ARG A 127 -17.16 0.39 -13.74
CA ARG A 127 -15.80 0.06 -14.19
C ARG A 127 -14.84 1.24 -13.94
N PRO A 128 -13.51 1.04 -13.94
CA PRO A 128 -12.51 2.09 -13.69
C PRO A 128 -12.69 3.37 -14.52
N HIS A 129 -13.09 3.27 -15.79
CA HIS A 129 -13.31 4.43 -16.67
C HIS A 129 -14.60 5.22 -16.35
N GLN A 130 -15.47 4.72 -15.49
CA GLN A 130 -16.76 5.31 -15.11
C GLN A 130 -16.72 6.00 -13.73
N VAL A 131 -15.55 6.06 -13.11
CA VAL A 131 -15.35 6.60 -11.76
C VAL A 131 -14.18 7.57 -11.72
N SER A 132 -14.17 8.47 -10.73
CA SER A 132 -13.04 9.37 -10.46
C SER A 132 -11.82 8.59 -9.95
N ASP A 133 -10.64 9.20 -10.04
CA ASP A 133 -9.41 8.59 -9.51
C ASP A 133 -9.49 8.39 -7.99
N GLY A 134 -10.15 9.30 -7.25
CA GLY A 134 -10.41 9.14 -5.83
C GLY A 134 -11.32 7.95 -5.50
N GLN A 135 -12.40 7.75 -6.29
CA GLN A 135 -13.26 6.57 -6.14
C GLN A 135 -12.51 5.28 -6.46
N LEU A 136 -11.67 5.30 -7.49
CA LEU A 136 -10.85 4.14 -7.85
C LEU A 136 -9.78 3.85 -6.80
N GLN A 137 -9.16 4.89 -6.21
CA GLN A 137 -8.20 4.72 -5.11
C GLN A 137 -8.85 4.12 -3.87
N ARG A 138 -10.09 4.53 -3.53
CA ARG A 138 -10.88 3.89 -2.48
C ARG A 138 -11.11 2.40 -2.77
N ALA A 139 -11.39 2.04 -4.02
CA ALA A 139 -11.54 0.64 -4.41
C ALA A 139 -10.21 -0.13 -4.30
N CYS A 140 -9.07 0.49 -4.62
CA CYS A 140 -7.75 -0.11 -4.40
C CYS A 140 -7.45 -0.30 -2.91
N LEU A 141 -7.82 0.67 -2.04
CA LEU A 141 -7.70 0.52 -0.60
C LEU A 141 -8.61 -0.61 -0.09
N ALA A 142 -9.86 -0.68 -0.51
CA ALA A 142 -10.76 -1.78 -0.16
C ALA A 142 -10.19 -3.14 -0.60
N ARG A 143 -9.61 -3.24 -1.81
CA ARG A 143 -8.94 -4.45 -2.31
C ARG A 143 -7.75 -4.86 -1.43
N ALA A 144 -7.01 -3.89 -0.91
CA ALA A 144 -5.92 -4.17 0.03
C ALA A 144 -6.46 -4.67 1.37
N LEU A 145 -7.43 -3.95 1.97
CA LEU A 145 -7.96 -4.22 3.31
C LEU A 145 -8.79 -5.51 3.40
N VAL A 146 -9.46 -5.92 2.34
CA VAL A 146 -10.25 -7.16 2.30
C VAL A 146 -9.39 -8.41 2.56
N GLN A 147 -8.08 -8.30 2.32
CA GLN A 147 -7.10 -9.35 2.61
C GLN A 147 -6.71 -9.43 4.10
N ARG A 148 -7.09 -8.41 4.90
CA ARG A 148 -6.64 -8.22 6.28
C ARG A 148 -5.10 -8.25 6.36
N PRO A 149 -4.42 -7.34 5.64
CA PRO A 149 -2.97 -7.32 5.64
C PRO A 149 -2.46 -6.94 7.03
N ARG A 150 -1.24 -7.38 7.36
CA ARG A 150 -0.53 -6.93 8.56
C ARG A 150 0.25 -5.64 8.29
N TYR A 151 0.64 -5.43 7.03
CA TYR A 151 1.34 -4.23 6.59
C TYR A 151 0.75 -3.69 5.30
N LEU A 152 0.68 -2.38 5.20
CA LEU A 152 0.23 -1.63 4.02
C LEU A 152 1.33 -0.68 3.57
N ILE A 153 1.78 -0.83 2.34
CA ILE A 153 2.73 0.07 1.70
C ILE A 153 1.95 1.04 0.80
N CYS A 154 2.02 2.33 1.10
CA CYS A 154 1.34 3.40 0.35
C CYS A 154 2.39 4.18 -0.45
N ASP A 155 2.49 3.92 -1.75
CA ASP A 155 3.44 4.60 -2.65
C ASP A 155 2.73 5.78 -3.33
N GLU A 156 2.89 6.98 -2.79
CA GLU A 156 2.33 8.25 -3.28
C GLU A 156 0.80 8.19 -3.56
N MET A 157 0.06 7.43 -2.79
CA MET A 157 -1.35 7.11 -3.03
C MET A 157 -2.29 8.33 -3.06
N THR A 158 -1.84 9.49 -2.59
CA THR A 158 -2.64 10.72 -2.48
C THR A 158 -2.23 11.80 -3.48
N ALA A 159 -1.22 11.56 -4.32
CA ALA A 159 -0.61 12.57 -5.18
C ALA A 159 -1.59 13.23 -6.18
N MET A 160 -2.66 12.54 -6.57
CA MET A 160 -3.65 13.02 -7.55
C MET A 160 -5.06 13.18 -6.93
N LEU A 161 -5.15 13.28 -5.60
CA LEU A 161 -6.43 13.35 -4.90
C LEU A 161 -6.68 14.74 -4.34
N ASP A 162 -7.94 15.12 -4.30
CA ASP A 162 -8.37 16.32 -3.59
C ASP A 162 -8.20 16.14 -2.07
N PRO A 163 -8.13 17.26 -1.30
CA PRO A 163 -7.90 17.21 0.15
C PRO A 163 -8.95 16.41 0.92
N ALA A 164 -10.23 16.46 0.50
CA ALA A 164 -11.30 15.74 1.19
C ALA A 164 -11.17 14.21 0.99
N THR A 165 -10.87 13.78 -0.23
CA THR A 165 -10.60 12.37 -0.54
C THR A 165 -9.34 11.89 0.19
N THR A 166 -8.27 12.69 0.22
CA THR A 166 -7.05 12.39 0.96
C THR A 166 -7.36 12.18 2.45
N ALA A 167 -8.07 13.11 3.09
CA ALA A 167 -8.46 13.01 4.50
C ALA A 167 -9.30 11.74 4.78
N ALA A 168 -10.26 11.42 3.90
CA ALA A 168 -11.07 10.22 4.06
C ALA A 168 -10.24 8.93 4.00
N LEU A 169 -9.28 8.82 3.07
CA LEU A 169 -8.41 7.65 2.95
C LEU A 169 -7.46 7.52 4.16
N THR A 170 -6.83 8.62 4.56
CA THR A 170 -5.90 8.62 5.71
C THR A 170 -6.63 8.28 7.01
N THR A 171 -7.87 8.75 7.19
CA THR A 171 -8.71 8.38 8.35
C THR A 171 -8.94 6.86 8.42
N VAL A 172 -9.38 6.24 7.31
CA VAL A 172 -9.60 4.79 7.27
C VAL A 172 -8.31 4.02 7.59
N ILE A 173 -7.17 4.43 7.04
CA ILE A 173 -5.88 3.78 7.30
C ILE A 173 -5.47 3.95 8.78
N THR A 174 -5.68 5.14 9.36
CA THR A 174 -5.39 5.40 10.77
C THR A 174 -6.27 4.53 11.70
N GLU A 175 -7.52 4.28 11.35
CA GLU A 175 -8.37 3.35 12.10
C GLU A 175 -7.83 1.91 12.04
N GLU A 176 -7.33 1.48 10.89
CA GLU A 176 -6.70 0.16 10.74
C GLU A 176 -5.40 0.05 11.54
N THR A 177 -4.60 1.12 11.66
CA THR A 177 -3.37 1.08 12.47
C THR A 177 -3.68 0.87 13.95
N ARG A 178 -4.79 1.44 14.47
CA ARG A 178 -5.26 1.17 15.84
C ARG A 178 -5.59 -0.31 16.06
N SER A 179 -5.91 -1.03 15.00
CA SER A 179 -6.16 -2.49 15.02
C SER A 179 -4.89 -3.33 14.75
N GLY A 180 -3.72 -2.68 14.66
CA GLY A 180 -2.42 -3.33 14.52
C GLY A 180 -1.80 -3.31 13.12
N LEU A 181 -2.44 -2.66 12.12
CA LEU A 181 -1.85 -2.50 10.79
C LEU A 181 -0.58 -1.63 10.85
N GLY A 182 0.56 -2.14 10.41
CA GLY A 182 1.76 -1.32 10.17
C GLY A 182 1.69 -0.67 8.79
N VAL A 183 2.06 0.61 8.68
CA VAL A 183 1.96 1.36 7.42
C VAL A 183 3.29 2.00 7.06
N LEU A 184 3.71 1.87 5.80
CA LEU A 184 4.72 2.74 5.19
C LEU A 184 4.00 3.72 4.26
N ALA A 185 4.06 5.01 4.57
CA ALA A 185 3.48 6.08 3.78
C ALA A 185 4.58 6.86 3.05
N ILE A 186 4.71 6.66 1.74
CA ILE A 186 5.64 7.40 0.89
C ILE A 186 4.89 8.58 0.29
N SER A 187 5.40 9.79 0.50
CA SER A 187 4.82 11.00 -0.07
C SER A 187 5.85 12.10 -0.25
N HIS A 188 5.68 12.91 -1.30
CA HIS A 188 6.38 14.19 -1.47
C HIS A 188 5.73 15.33 -0.68
N HIS A 189 4.52 15.12 -0.15
CA HIS A 189 3.78 16.13 0.61
C HIS A 189 4.19 16.07 2.09
N HIS A 190 5.25 16.81 2.46
CA HIS A 190 5.80 16.84 3.82
C HIS A 190 4.74 17.14 4.88
N GLY A 191 3.94 18.20 4.68
CA GLY A 191 2.91 18.59 5.63
C GLY A 191 1.84 17.52 5.89
N LEU A 192 1.55 16.67 4.90
CA LEU A 192 0.67 15.52 5.13
C LEU A 192 1.34 14.49 6.05
N LEU A 193 2.61 14.16 5.80
CA LEU A 193 3.33 13.16 6.61
C LEU A 193 3.56 13.65 8.04
N GLU A 194 3.86 14.94 8.25
CA GLU A 194 4.04 15.53 9.59
C GLU A 194 2.79 15.43 10.46
N VAL A 195 1.60 15.49 9.84
CA VAL A 195 0.32 15.40 10.58
C VAL A 195 -0.17 13.97 10.72
N TRP A 196 0.17 13.10 9.76
CA TRP A 196 -0.42 11.78 9.66
C TRP A 196 0.48 10.64 10.15
N ALA A 197 1.81 10.76 9.98
CA ALA A 197 2.74 9.71 10.36
C ALA A 197 3.20 9.84 11.82
N ASP A 198 3.38 8.71 12.50
CA ASP A 198 3.96 8.68 13.85
C ASP A 198 5.46 8.99 13.83
N HIS A 199 6.14 8.60 12.75
CA HIS A 199 7.56 8.86 12.50
C HIS A 199 7.79 9.20 11.04
N VAL A 200 8.59 10.22 10.76
CA VAL A 200 8.97 10.59 9.39
C VAL A 200 10.48 10.39 9.20
N ILE A 201 10.83 9.65 8.14
CA ILE A 201 12.20 9.38 7.73
C ILE A 201 12.47 10.18 6.45
N ALA A 202 13.50 11.02 6.50
CA ALA A 202 14.02 11.70 5.32
C ALA A 202 14.96 10.74 4.56
N TRP A 203 14.58 10.44 3.33
CA TRP A 203 15.36 9.60 2.44
C TRP A 203 16.32 10.46 1.63
N ALA A 204 17.60 10.19 1.77
CA ALA A 204 18.67 10.91 1.05
C ALA A 204 18.92 10.34 -0.35
#